data_f50098b15fbb4ed3c41d73caf4d73bf5
#
_entry.id   f50098b15fbb4ed3c41d73caf4d73bf5
#
_cell.length_a   1.000
_cell.length_b   1.000
_cell.length_c   1.000
_cell.angle_alpha   90.00
_cell.angle_beta   90.00
_cell.angle_gamma   90.00
#
_symmetry.space_group_name_H-M   'P 1'
#
loop_
_entity.id
_entity.type
_entity.pdbx_description
1 polymer ?
#
loop_
_entity_poly.entity_id
_entity_poly.type
_entity_poly.pdbx_seq_one_letter_code
_entity_poly.pdbx_strand_id
1 'polypeptide(L)'
;MSIVFSDRFRYTLVVSSYKERIFLKHSLIRFSAVVLTIAFVFALTGCGSGSNSFTWFVDCIPANLDPQVASASADVIACENLYSGLVRKDPSGKYEPALCERWEKSSDGLTYTFYLKDGLTYTAAKGNATDYAITAEDFVFAFRRLFRAETNSPYAVEFAALENSAAVLAGQMPESALGVTASGPLTLVFHLSSADDNFLEKLTLPGAMPCDEEFFNSTRGTYGLNASSSLSSGSFYIYNWTASGLFLRRAPSDSLIDSLRLVQNTNSAGQSAAELIANEKCSAAPDDTAAPTTLTSLSYSDTTWSLLFNCSSVFASTELRQALASAARGAAEVPDGGLYAAANGLVPDGLTVDGMNYRDTAGDVTPAAVDARALYLTARQTLTTSDFNKVSLMVPAGSGVTSAAEEINGVWQKEFSLFFSVEEVDEETFAKRLAEGDYTIALAPISAEGGSVYNMLNQFTAAGGGLTGYADSLYATQLQASTQATGSSRCRLLGDCERQLLNDAVAVPLFAQQKRLLIAPGIQNLIFDPFGPVLDLAYTTKE
;
A
#
# COMPACT_ATOMS: atom_id res chain seq x y z
N MET A 1 -61.29 28.96 69.23
CA MET A 1 -61.11 29.52 67.91
C MET A 1 -59.65 29.89 67.79
N SER A 2 -58.83 28.94 67.49
CA SER A 2 -57.36 29.10 67.56
C SER A 2 -56.80 27.98 66.63
N ILE A 3 -55.74 28.32 65.92
CA ILE A 3 -54.88 27.39 65.18
C ILE A 3 -55.41 26.97 63.78
N VAL A 4 -55.25 27.80 62.76
CA VAL A 4 -55.15 27.38 61.34
C VAL A 4 -54.19 28.33 60.53
N PHE A 5 -53.30 29.10 61.11
CA PHE A 5 -52.41 30.00 60.36
C PHE A 5 -50.93 29.62 60.33
N SER A 6 -50.54 28.47 60.92
CA SER A 6 -49.11 28.11 61.04
C SER A 6 -48.54 27.25 59.92
N ASP A 7 -49.37 26.46 59.18
CA ASP A 7 -48.81 25.49 58.24
C ASP A 7 -48.60 25.98 56.81
N ARG A 8 -49.32 27.03 56.40
CA ARG A 8 -49.13 27.59 55.03
C ARG A 8 -47.78 28.35 54.88
N PHE A 9 -47.31 28.98 55.93
CA PHE A 9 -46.04 29.75 55.89
C PHE A 9 -44.80 28.84 55.91
N ARG A 10 -44.88 27.69 56.57
CA ARG A 10 -43.79 26.71 56.58
C ARG A 10 -43.67 25.98 55.24
N TYR A 11 -44.80 25.66 54.60
CA TYR A 11 -44.76 25.02 53.26
C TYR A 11 -44.23 25.98 52.18
N THR A 12 -44.53 27.24 52.21
CA THR A 12 -44.06 28.19 51.23
C THR A 12 -42.56 28.46 51.33
N LEU A 13 -42.00 28.53 52.56
CA LEU A 13 -40.57 28.68 52.77
C LEU A 13 -39.76 27.43 52.38
N VAL A 14 -40.29 26.24 52.65
CA VAL A 14 -39.63 24.96 52.26
C VAL A 14 -39.64 24.78 50.75
N VAL A 15 -40.76 25.09 50.06
CA VAL A 15 -40.84 24.98 48.58
C VAL A 15 -39.99 26.05 47.89
N SER A 16 -39.86 27.26 48.45
CA SER A 16 -38.96 28.29 47.91
C SER A 16 -37.49 27.89 48.05
N SER A 17 -37.07 27.39 49.22
CA SER A 17 -35.69 26.94 49.41
C SER A 17 -35.34 25.69 48.57
N TYR A 18 -36.33 24.81 48.28
CA TYR A 18 -36.13 23.64 47.43
C TYR A 18 -36.03 24.02 45.95
N LYS A 19 -36.84 25.00 45.48
CA LYS A 19 -36.74 25.52 44.11
C LYS A 19 -35.41 26.27 43.89
N GLU A 20 -34.92 27.06 44.83
CA GLU A 20 -33.62 27.71 44.70
C GLU A 20 -32.45 26.70 44.70
N ARG A 21 -32.52 25.66 45.52
CA ARG A 21 -31.51 24.59 45.50
C ARG A 21 -31.51 23.76 44.22
N ILE A 22 -32.68 23.52 43.59
CA ILE A 22 -32.79 22.85 42.29
C ILE A 22 -32.29 23.78 41.20
N PHE A 23 -32.60 25.08 41.25
CA PHE A 23 -32.13 26.06 40.24
C PHE A 23 -30.60 26.25 40.32
N LEU A 24 -30.02 26.30 41.51
CA LEU A 24 -28.57 26.32 41.71
C LEU A 24 -27.88 25.03 41.25
N LYS A 25 -28.48 23.86 41.54
CA LYS A 25 -27.94 22.58 41.02
C LYS A 25 -27.99 22.50 39.51
N HIS A 26 -29.08 22.88 38.86
CA HIS A 26 -29.18 22.91 37.41
C HIS A 26 -28.29 23.99 36.76
N SER A 27 -28.10 25.11 37.40
CA SER A 27 -27.14 26.16 36.97
C SER A 27 -25.70 25.67 37.10
N LEU A 28 -25.34 25.01 38.20
CA LEU A 28 -24.00 24.43 38.43
C LEU A 28 -23.71 23.27 37.44
N ILE A 29 -24.70 22.41 37.16
CA ILE A 29 -24.55 21.31 36.17
C ILE A 29 -24.41 21.90 34.74
N ARG A 30 -25.19 22.93 34.40
CA ARG A 30 -25.05 23.63 33.11
C ARG A 30 -23.72 24.37 32.99
N PHE A 31 -23.25 24.99 34.05
CA PHE A 31 -21.94 25.65 34.09
C PHE A 31 -20.81 24.64 34.03
N SER A 32 -20.90 23.50 34.73
CA SER A 32 -19.94 22.40 34.62
C SER A 32 -19.95 21.76 33.24
N ALA A 33 -21.12 21.58 32.61
CA ALA A 33 -21.21 21.06 31.25
C ALA A 33 -20.59 22.04 30.24
N VAL A 34 -20.86 23.34 30.36
CA VAL A 34 -20.25 24.37 29.51
C VAL A 34 -18.74 24.46 29.73
N VAL A 35 -18.26 24.39 30.96
CA VAL A 35 -16.82 24.39 31.28
C VAL A 35 -16.15 23.09 30.77
N LEU A 36 -16.82 21.93 30.89
CA LEU A 36 -16.31 20.69 30.30
C LEU A 36 -16.32 20.73 28.75
N THR A 37 -17.35 21.33 28.14
CA THR A 37 -17.40 21.47 26.67
C THR A 37 -16.34 22.48 26.19
N ILE A 38 -16.14 23.57 26.90
CA ILE A 38 -15.05 24.54 26.63
C ILE A 38 -13.68 23.88 26.88
N ALA A 39 -13.51 23.10 27.95
CA ALA A 39 -12.27 22.36 28.20
C ALA A 39 -12.03 21.26 27.15
N PHE A 40 -13.09 20.64 26.63
CA PHE A 40 -12.98 19.67 25.53
C PHE A 40 -12.66 20.37 24.20
N VAL A 41 -13.23 21.53 23.93
CA VAL A 41 -12.87 22.36 22.76
C VAL A 41 -11.44 22.88 22.88
N PHE A 42 -11.00 23.32 24.08
CA PHE A 42 -9.60 23.70 24.30
C PHE A 42 -8.64 22.50 24.32
N ALA A 43 -9.08 21.30 24.69
CA ALA A 43 -8.27 20.09 24.54
C ALA A 43 -8.10 19.68 23.07
N LEU A 44 -9.06 20.02 22.20
CA LEU A 44 -8.96 19.84 20.75
C LEU A 44 -8.15 20.96 20.07
N THR A 45 -8.09 22.15 20.66
CA THR A 45 -7.26 23.26 20.17
C THR A 45 -5.92 23.38 20.88
N GLY A 46 -5.67 22.58 21.92
CA GLY A 46 -4.45 22.58 22.74
C GLY A 46 -3.27 21.79 22.20
N CYS A 47 -3.36 21.21 20.99
CA CYS A 47 -2.18 20.98 20.18
C CYS A 47 -1.88 22.31 19.49
N GLY A 48 -0.95 23.09 20.05
CA GLY A 48 -0.37 24.22 19.35
C GLY A 48 -0.07 23.76 17.92
N SER A 49 -0.56 24.50 16.95
CA SER A 49 -0.14 24.38 15.57
C SER A 49 1.37 24.65 15.53
N GLY A 50 2.16 23.63 15.88
CA GLY A 50 3.55 23.59 15.51
C GLY A 50 3.52 23.68 13.98
N SER A 51 4.16 24.66 13.42
CA SER A 51 4.21 24.90 11.99
C SER A 51 4.67 23.68 11.19
N ASN A 52 5.26 22.68 11.84
CA ASN A 52 5.96 21.53 11.26
C ASN A 52 5.22 20.17 11.46
N SER A 53 3.87 20.19 11.50
CA SER A 53 3.09 18.95 11.57
C SER A 53 2.67 18.43 10.20
N PHE A 54 2.64 17.11 10.04
CA PHE A 54 2.13 16.40 8.88
C PHE A 54 0.95 15.53 9.30
N THR A 55 -0.17 15.64 8.61
CA THR A 55 -1.36 14.81 8.83
C THR A 55 -1.62 13.98 7.59
N TRP A 56 -1.72 12.66 7.78
CA TRP A 56 -2.05 11.69 6.74
C TRP A 56 -3.31 10.93 7.13
N PHE A 57 -4.21 10.74 6.17
CA PHE A 57 -5.38 9.90 6.35
C PHE A 57 -5.06 8.44 6.08
N VAL A 58 -5.53 7.58 6.97
CA VAL A 58 -5.42 6.13 6.88
C VAL A 58 -6.82 5.51 6.90
N ASP A 59 -6.97 4.36 6.26
CA ASP A 59 -8.23 3.62 6.22
C ASP A 59 -8.60 3.06 7.59
N CYS A 60 -7.60 2.59 8.32
CA CYS A 60 -7.74 2.15 9.71
C CYS A 60 -6.60 2.72 10.55
N ILE A 61 -6.87 2.95 11.84
CA ILE A 61 -5.80 3.37 12.77
C ILE A 61 -4.81 2.20 12.91
N PRO A 62 -3.48 2.46 12.87
CA PRO A 62 -2.47 1.43 13.08
C PRO A 62 -2.76 0.59 14.32
N ALA A 63 -2.72 -0.72 14.17
CA ALA A 63 -3.07 -1.68 15.21
C ALA A 63 -1.89 -2.55 15.65
N ASN A 64 -0.87 -2.69 14.80
CA ASN A 64 0.31 -3.51 15.07
C ASN A 64 1.58 -2.82 14.57
N LEU A 65 2.41 -2.36 15.49
CA LEU A 65 3.69 -1.69 15.20
C LEU A 65 4.90 -2.63 15.41
N ASP A 66 4.69 -3.94 15.40
CA ASP A 66 5.79 -4.91 15.30
C ASP A 66 6.29 -4.95 13.85
N PRO A 67 7.49 -4.41 13.54
CA PRO A 67 7.95 -4.25 12.17
C PRO A 67 8.17 -5.60 11.45
N GLN A 68 8.40 -6.70 12.19
CA GLN A 68 8.57 -8.02 11.57
C GLN A 68 7.26 -8.66 11.08
N VAL A 69 6.09 -8.12 11.49
CA VAL A 69 4.77 -8.67 11.10
C VAL A 69 3.79 -7.64 10.56
N ALA A 70 4.13 -6.34 10.61
CA ALA A 70 3.31 -5.27 10.08
C ALA A 70 3.04 -5.50 8.58
N SER A 71 1.77 -5.53 8.17
CA SER A 71 1.38 -5.77 6.77
C SER A 71 0.25 -4.86 6.29
N ALA A 72 -0.60 -4.37 7.21
CA ALA A 72 -1.60 -3.37 6.85
C ALA A 72 -0.92 -2.04 6.51
N SER A 73 -1.39 -1.35 5.46
CA SER A 73 -0.79 -0.10 4.96
C SER A 73 -0.53 0.92 6.08
N ALA A 74 -1.50 1.13 6.97
CA ALA A 74 -1.34 2.07 8.08
C ALA A 74 -0.25 1.64 9.08
N ASP A 75 -0.11 0.34 9.36
CA ASP A 75 0.91 -0.21 10.25
C ASP A 75 2.31 -0.05 9.63
N VAL A 76 2.44 -0.34 8.32
CA VAL A 76 3.70 -0.19 7.58
C VAL A 76 4.15 1.27 7.56
N ILE A 77 3.27 2.22 7.20
CA ILE A 77 3.57 3.67 7.22
C ILE A 77 4.02 4.10 8.62
N ALA A 78 3.37 3.61 9.67
CA ALA A 78 3.76 3.91 11.04
C ALA A 78 5.14 3.34 11.37
N CYS A 79 5.43 2.09 10.99
CA CYS A 79 6.72 1.44 11.21
C CYS A 79 7.86 2.15 10.48
N GLU A 80 7.68 2.58 9.24
CA GLU A 80 8.70 3.31 8.46
C GLU A 80 9.13 4.62 9.10
N ASN A 81 8.23 5.28 9.80
CA ASN A 81 8.56 6.52 10.52
C ASN A 81 9.09 6.27 11.94
N LEU A 82 8.64 5.19 12.60
CA LEU A 82 9.07 4.84 13.96
C LEU A 82 10.44 4.18 14.01
N TYR A 83 10.75 3.36 12.98
CA TYR A 83 11.98 2.59 12.97
C TYR A 83 12.97 3.11 11.94
N SER A 84 14.21 2.81 12.16
CA SER A 84 15.31 3.02 11.22
C SER A 84 16.05 1.70 11.06
N GLY A 85 16.36 1.35 9.82
CA GLY A 85 17.16 0.18 9.50
C GLY A 85 18.65 0.50 9.38
N LEU A 86 19.40 -0.42 8.78
CA LEU A 86 20.84 -0.24 8.49
C LEU A 86 21.07 0.89 7.49
N VAL A 87 20.25 0.93 6.46
CA VAL A 87 20.28 1.88 5.35
C VAL A 87 18.88 2.49 5.14
N ARG A 88 18.84 3.59 4.40
CA ARG A 88 17.59 4.22 3.94
C ARG A 88 17.76 4.76 2.53
N LYS A 89 16.67 5.09 1.85
CA LYS A 89 16.71 5.88 0.60
C LYS A 89 16.63 7.38 0.94
N ASP A 90 17.40 8.18 0.23
CA ASP A 90 17.23 9.62 0.21
C ASP A 90 16.08 10.02 -0.76
N PRO A 91 15.64 11.29 -0.81
CA PRO A 91 14.59 11.73 -1.73
C PRO A 91 14.92 11.55 -3.23
N SER A 92 16.18 11.27 -3.58
CA SER A 92 16.59 10.93 -4.95
C SER A 92 16.54 9.43 -5.24
N GLY A 93 16.20 8.60 -4.24
CA GLY A 93 16.17 7.14 -4.33
C GLY A 93 17.53 6.47 -4.11
N LYS A 94 18.57 7.22 -3.73
CA LYS A 94 19.90 6.66 -3.46
C LYS A 94 19.97 6.10 -2.05
N TYR A 95 20.60 4.93 -1.90
CA TYR A 95 20.84 4.34 -0.57
C TYR A 95 21.94 5.09 0.17
N GLU A 96 21.67 5.41 1.42
CA GLU A 96 22.62 6.01 2.35
C GLU A 96 22.60 5.33 3.73
N PRO A 97 23.67 5.50 4.52
CA PRO A 97 23.73 4.95 5.88
C PRO A 97 22.64 5.53 6.79
N ALA A 98 21.91 4.66 7.52
CA ALA A 98 20.94 5.05 8.54
C ALA A 98 21.47 4.74 9.95
N LEU A 99 21.27 3.54 10.50
CA LEU A 99 21.87 3.13 11.76
C LEU A 99 23.32 2.61 11.58
N CYS A 100 23.75 2.23 10.36
CA CYS A 100 25.16 1.99 10.10
C CYS A 100 25.91 3.29 9.77
N GLU A 101 27.22 3.30 9.95
CA GLU A 101 28.12 4.34 9.43
C GLU A 101 28.49 4.06 7.97
N ARG A 102 28.69 2.78 7.65
CA ARG A 102 29.09 2.30 6.33
C ARG A 102 28.80 0.80 6.20
N TRP A 103 28.87 0.31 4.98
CA TRP A 103 28.83 -1.13 4.68
C TRP A 103 29.86 -1.50 3.62
N GLU A 104 30.17 -2.79 3.55
CA GLU A 104 31.04 -3.40 2.56
C GLU A 104 30.31 -4.58 1.91
N LYS A 105 30.49 -4.75 0.60
CA LYS A 105 29.99 -5.90 -0.17
C LYS A 105 31.22 -6.67 -0.69
N SER A 106 31.25 -7.98 -0.51
CA SER A 106 32.29 -8.83 -1.09
C SER A 106 32.21 -8.83 -2.62
N SER A 107 33.34 -9.16 -3.26
CA SER A 107 33.43 -9.13 -4.74
C SER A 107 32.50 -10.14 -5.45
N ASP A 108 32.16 -11.24 -4.77
CA ASP A 108 31.21 -12.24 -5.23
C ASP A 108 29.74 -11.89 -4.93
N GLY A 109 29.50 -10.80 -4.19
CA GLY A 109 28.17 -10.33 -3.81
C GLY A 109 27.48 -11.18 -2.75
N LEU A 110 28.18 -12.14 -2.12
CA LEU A 110 27.57 -13.09 -1.17
C LEU A 110 27.70 -12.66 0.29
N THR A 111 28.55 -11.67 0.59
CA THR A 111 28.73 -11.20 1.96
C THR A 111 28.57 -9.69 2.04
N TYR A 112 27.73 -9.24 2.96
CA TYR A 112 27.59 -7.83 3.33
C TYR A 112 27.99 -7.64 4.78
N THR A 113 28.87 -6.69 5.05
CA THR A 113 29.29 -6.32 6.40
C THR A 113 28.87 -4.87 6.68
N PHE A 114 28.06 -4.68 7.72
CA PHE A 114 27.61 -3.37 8.18
C PHE A 114 28.30 -3.00 9.48
N TYR A 115 28.77 -1.76 9.56
CA TYR A 115 29.39 -1.18 10.76
C TYR A 115 28.40 -0.17 11.34
N LEU A 116 27.86 -0.46 12.53
CA LEU A 116 26.86 0.38 13.18
C LEU A 116 27.50 1.63 13.77
N LYS A 117 26.73 2.69 13.86
CA LYS A 117 27.08 3.89 14.63
C LYS A 117 27.14 3.55 16.12
N ASP A 118 28.11 4.13 16.85
CA ASP A 118 28.22 3.94 18.29
C ASP A 118 27.22 4.81 19.08
N GLY A 119 26.83 4.36 20.25
CA GLY A 119 25.99 5.10 21.19
C GLY A 119 24.52 5.23 20.78
N LEU A 120 24.04 4.44 19.84
CA LEU A 120 22.62 4.40 19.49
C LEU A 120 21.80 3.74 20.59
N THR A 121 20.64 4.32 20.90
CA THR A 121 19.67 3.78 21.87
C THR A 121 18.27 3.84 21.32
N TYR A 122 17.39 2.93 21.76
CA TYR A 122 15.97 3.03 21.49
C TYR A 122 15.34 4.16 22.29
N THR A 123 14.24 4.68 21.74
CA THR A 123 13.40 5.69 22.39
C THR A 123 12.04 5.07 22.74
N ALA A 124 11.60 5.23 23.99
CA ALA A 124 10.29 4.80 24.43
C ALA A 124 9.21 5.85 24.10
N ALA A 125 7.95 5.47 24.30
CA ALA A 125 6.82 6.37 24.13
C ALA A 125 7.02 7.71 24.87
N LYS A 126 6.49 8.79 24.30
CA LYS A 126 6.62 10.18 24.75
C LYS A 126 8.05 10.75 24.70
N GLY A 127 8.95 10.07 23.98
CA GLY A 127 10.35 10.51 23.84
C GLY A 127 11.20 10.23 25.06
N ASN A 128 10.78 9.30 25.92
CA ASN A 128 11.58 8.90 27.08
C ASN A 128 12.82 8.14 26.61
N ALA A 129 13.97 8.53 27.11
CA ALA A 129 15.21 7.80 26.90
C ALA A 129 15.14 6.40 27.54
N THR A 130 15.84 5.46 26.95
CA THR A 130 15.96 4.09 27.47
C THR A 130 17.43 3.71 27.64
N ASP A 131 17.69 2.65 28.40
CA ASP A 131 19.00 2.02 28.53
C ASP A 131 19.21 0.89 27.48
N TYR A 132 18.23 0.65 26.61
CA TYR A 132 18.34 -0.33 25.53
C TYR A 132 19.20 0.24 24.41
N ALA A 133 20.42 -0.29 24.28
CA ALA A 133 21.36 0.07 23.21
C ALA A 133 20.98 -0.66 21.90
N ILE A 134 21.10 0.03 20.78
CA ILE A 134 20.95 -0.62 19.46
C ILE A 134 22.26 -1.23 19.05
N THR A 135 22.28 -2.55 18.90
CA THR A 135 23.47 -3.35 18.61
C THR A 135 23.26 -4.27 17.40
N ALA A 136 24.32 -4.92 16.93
CA ALA A 136 24.22 -5.90 15.85
C ALA A 136 23.35 -7.12 16.24
N GLU A 137 23.30 -7.48 17.54
CA GLU A 137 22.46 -8.59 18.02
C GLU A 137 20.95 -8.30 17.86
N ASP A 138 20.53 -7.04 17.93
CA ASP A 138 19.12 -6.68 17.71
C ASP A 138 18.67 -6.98 16.27
N PHE A 139 19.56 -6.77 15.30
CA PHE A 139 19.33 -7.18 13.93
C PHE A 139 19.34 -8.69 13.77
N VAL A 140 20.30 -9.39 14.39
CA VAL A 140 20.33 -10.86 14.38
C VAL A 140 19.04 -11.43 14.96
N PHE A 141 18.56 -10.91 16.08
CA PHE A 141 17.33 -11.32 16.70
C PHE A 141 16.12 -11.03 15.80
N ALA A 142 16.02 -9.82 15.21
CA ALA A 142 14.95 -9.45 14.29
C ALA A 142 14.90 -10.40 13.08
N PHE A 143 16.03 -10.68 12.42
CA PHE A 143 16.08 -11.60 11.29
C PHE A 143 15.76 -13.05 11.68
N ARG A 144 16.19 -13.53 12.83
CA ARG A 144 15.78 -14.85 13.34
C ARG A 144 14.27 -14.92 13.54
N ARG A 145 13.67 -13.86 14.08
CA ARG A 145 12.21 -13.76 14.21
C ARG A 145 11.48 -13.85 12.87
N LEU A 146 12.00 -13.23 11.80
CA LEU A 146 11.39 -13.33 10.46
C LEU A 146 11.21 -14.78 10.00
N PHE A 147 12.16 -15.65 10.34
CA PHE A 147 12.20 -17.05 9.89
C PHE A 147 11.64 -18.05 10.92
N ARG A 148 11.05 -17.58 12.02
CA ARG A 148 10.23 -18.42 12.91
C ARG A 148 8.88 -18.68 12.29
N ALA A 149 8.47 -19.94 12.21
CA ALA A 149 7.16 -20.31 11.65
C ALA A 149 6.00 -19.64 12.41
N GLU A 150 6.11 -19.52 13.74
CA GLU A 150 5.10 -18.86 14.58
C GLU A 150 5.01 -17.34 14.38
N THR A 151 6.04 -16.69 13.90
CA THR A 151 6.00 -15.26 13.55
C THR A 151 5.14 -15.02 12.32
N ASN A 152 5.12 -15.97 11.37
CA ASN A 152 4.38 -15.85 10.11
C ASN A 152 4.63 -14.50 9.42
N SER A 153 5.91 -14.11 9.34
CA SER A 153 6.28 -12.81 8.81
C SER A 153 6.02 -12.71 7.30
N PRO A 154 5.38 -11.63 6.82
CA PRO A 154 5.24 -11.39 5.39
C PRO A 154 6.58 -11.08 4.71
N TYR A 155 7.60 -10.73 5.47
CA TYR A 155 8.92 -10.31 4.95
C TYR A 155 9.93 -11.47 4.81
N ALA A 156 9.66 -12.67 5.33
CA ALA A 156 10.60 -13.79 5.25
C ALA A 156 10.97 -14.13 3.79
N VAL A 157 10.02 -14.06 2.89
CA VAL A 157 10.21 -14.33 1.44
C VAL A 157 11.18 -13.34 0.79
N GLU A 158 11.20 -12.09 1.23
CA GLU A 158 12.08 -11.05 0.68
C GLU A 158 13.57 -11.36 0.95
N PHE A 159 13.84 -12.03 2.05
CA PHE A 159 15.19 -12.41 2.48
C PHE A 159 15.52 -13.88 2.21
N ALA A 160 14.85 -14.51 1.24
CA ALA A 160 15.06 -15.91 0.87
C ALA A 160 16.51 -16.20 0.39
N ALA A 161 17.25 -15.18 -0.06
CA ALA A 161 18.65 -15.29 -0.45
C ALA A 161 19.61 -15.47 0.75
N LEU A 162 19.17 -15.25 1.99
CA LEU A 162 20.02 -15.54 3.17
C LEU A 162 20.39 -17.03 3.24
N GLU A 163 21.64 -17.29 3.59
CA GLU A 163 22.11 -18.66 3.77
C GLU A 163 21.24 -19.42 4.78
N ASN A 164 20.85 -20.65 4.45
CA ASN A 164 19.99 -21.54 5.24
C ASN A 164 18.54 -21.04 5.47
N SER A 165 18.10 -19.95 4.83
CA SER A 165 16.77 -19.33 5.02
C SER A 165 15.61 -20.34 4.91
N ALA A 166 15.58 -21.12 3.82
CA ALA A 166 14.52 -22.09 3.56
C ALA A 166 14.53 -23.24 4.59
N ALA A 167 15.70 -23.73 4.98
CA ALA A 167 15.83 -24.82 5.95
C ALA A 167 15.44 -24.37 7.37
N VAL A 168 15.78 -23.12 7.74
CA VAL A 168 15.38 -22.52 9.02
C VAL A 168 13.87 -22.32 9.06
N LEU A 169 13.28 -21.71 8.01
CA LEU A 169 11.83 -21.48 7.94
C LEU A 169 11.04 -22.80 7.98
N ALA A 170 11.56 -23.87 7.38
CA ALA A 170 10.97 -25.21 7.43
C ALA A 170 11.22 -25.96 8.75
N GLY A 171 11.92 -25.36 9.72
CA GLY A 171 12.28 -26.00 10.99
C GLY A 171 13.29 -27.15 10.86
N GLN A 172 13.98 -27.25 9.73
CA GLN A 172 14.98 -28.30 9.46
C GLN A 172 16.37 -27.94 10.05
N MET A 173 16.61 -26.66 10.27
CA MET A 173 17.80 -26.12 10.90
C MET A 173 17.43 -25.13 12.03
N PRO A 174 18.27 -24.97 13.05
CA PRO A 174 18.03 -24.01 14.12
C PRO A 174 18.18 -22.57 13.58
N GLU A 175 17.49 -21.60 14.20
CA GLU A 175 17.56 -20.18 13.84
C GLU A 175 18.97 -19.62 13.81
N SER A 176 19.87 -20.15 14.66
CA SER A 176 21.27 -19.75 14.70
C SER A 176 22.08 -20.13 13.45
N ALA A 177 21.51 -20.96 12.57
CA ALA A 177 22.12 -21.33 11.30
C ALA A 177 21.80 -20.34 10.16
N LEU A 178 20.88 -19.40 10.40
CA LEU A 178 20.55 -18.36 9.43
C LEU A 178 21.78 -17.50 9.11
N GLY A 179 21.99 -17.17 7.84
CA GLY A 179 23.11 -16.38 7.34
C GLY A 179 23.14 -14.93 7.85
N VAL A 180 22.92 -14.70 9.15
CA VAL A 180 23.03 -13.39 9.80
C VAL A 180 23.74 -13.57 11.15
N THR A 181 24.83 -12.80 11.37
CA THR A 181 25.65 -12.92 12.57
C THR A 181 26.19 -11.56 13.02
N ALA A 182 26.34 -11.38 14.34
CA ALA A 182 27.09 -10.28 14.92
C ALA A 182 28.53 -10.73 15.20
N SER A 183 29.51 -10.10 14.58
CA SER A 183 30.94 -10.34 14.85
C SER A 183 31.51 -9.41 15.94
N GLY A 184 30.61 -8.66 16.58
CA GLY A 184 30.83 -7.73 17.67
C GLY A 184 29.62 -6.86 17.86
N PRO A 185 29.54 -6.04 18.91
CA PRO A 185 28.34 -5.26 19.21
C PRO A 185 27.96 -4.28 18.10
N LEU A 186 28.89 -3.82 17.29
CA LEU A 186 28.70 -2.84 16.23
C LEU A 186 29.00 -3.40 14.82
N THR A 187 29.15 -4.71 14.66
CA THR A 187 29.48 -5.29 13.35
C THR A 187 28.54 -6.44 13.03
N LEU A 188 27.69 -6.21 12.03
CA LEU A 188 26.70 -7.16 11.53
C LEU A 188 27.11 -7.71 10.17
N VAL A 189 27.04 -9.02 10.01
CA VAL A 189 27.43 -9.72 8.77
C VAL A 189 26.25 -10.54 8.25
N PHE A 190 25.95 -10.35 6.97
CA PHE A 190 25.02 -11.20 6.23
C PHE A 190 25.76 -12.09 5.25
N HIS A 191 25.38 -13.36 5.21
CA HIS A 191 25.83 -14.34 4.23
C HIS A 191 24.65 -14.76 3.36
N LEU A 192 24.80 -14.62 2.04
CA LEU A 192 23.80 -14.98 1.06
C LEU A 192 24.18 -16.30 0.37
N SER A 193 23.20 -17.13 0.08
CA SER A 193 23.36 -18.34 -0.73
C SER A 193 23.46 -18.04 -2.24
N SER A 194 22.98 -16.88 -2.66
CA SER A 194 23.07 -16.35 -4.02
C SER A 194 23.16 -14.84 -3.97
N ALA A 195 23.86 -14.22 -4.92
CA ALA A 195 23.95 -12.78 -5.01
C ALA A 195 22.55 -12.18 -5.22
N ASP A 196 22.27 -11.13 -4.47
CA ASP A 196 21.00 -10.37 -4.54
C ASP A 196 21.35 -8.89 -4.72
N ASP A 197 21.14 -8.38 -5.94
CA ASP A 197 21.46 -6.99 -6.25
C ASP A 197 20.48 -6.02 -5.58
N ASN A 198 19.33 -6.53 -5.13
CA ASN A 198 18.31 -5.75 -4.42
C ASN A 198 18.40 -5.84 -2.88
N PHE A 199 19.48 -6.45 -2.36
CA PHE A 199 19.59 -6.70 -0.92
C PHE A 199 19.52 -5.41 -0.09
N LEU A 200 20.14 -4.31 -0.56
CA LEU A 200 20.08 -3.01 0.13
C LEU A 200 18.66 -2.43 0.16
N GLU A 201 17.88 -2.61 -0.89
CA GLU A 201 16.47 -2.18 -0.91
C GLU A 201 15.67 -2.95 0.13
N LYS A 202 15.81 -4.27 0.15
CA LYS A 202 15.12 -5.12 1.11
C LYS A 202 15.45 -4.76 2.56
N LEU A 203 16.66 -4.27 2.83
CA LEU A 203 17.06 -3.78 4.14
C LEU A 203 16.39 -2.45 4.54
N THR A 204 15.65 -1.79 3.65
CA THR A 204 14.80 -0.64 4.01
C THR A 204 13.40 -1.05 4.46
N LEU A 205 12.97 -2.29 4.20
CA LEU A 205 11.65 -2.79 4.58
C LEU A 205 11.49 -2.87 6.11
N PRO A 206 10.27 -2.72 6.64
CA PRO A 206 10.02 -2.81 8.08
C PRO A 206 10.55 -4.10 8.71
N GLY A 207 10.45 -5.24 8.02
CA GLY A 207 10.95 -6.53 8.51
C GLY A 207 12.44 -6.55 8.87
N ALA A 208 13.24 -5.68 8.25
CA ALA A 208 14.68 -5.57 8.51
C ALA A 208 15.05 -4.63 9.67
N MET A 209 14.08 -4.03 10.34
CA MET A 209 14.33 -3.11 11.46
C MET A 209 14.79 -3.88 12.71
N PRO A 210 15.65 -3.28 13.54
CA PRO A 210 16.19 -3.95 14.74
C PRO A 210 15.11 -4.16 15.80
N CYS A 211 15.27 -5.22 16.59
CA CYS A 211 14.38 -5.57 17.69
C CYS A 211 15.23 -5.99 18.91
N ASP A 212 15.14 -5.26 20.00
CA ASP A 212 15.83 -5.63 21.26
C ASP A 212 15.17 -6.88 21.86
N GLU A 213 15.96 -7.95 22.08
CA GLU A 213 15.45 -9.22 22.56
C GLU A 213 14.95 -9.14 24.01
N GLU A 214 15.64 -8.40 24.88
CA GLU A 214 15.25 -8.27 26.29
C GLU A 214 13.90 -7.54 26.40
N PHE A 215 13.79 -6.41 25.70
CA PHE A 215 12.53 -5.66 25.66
C PHE A 215 11.40 -6.49 25.06
N PHE A 216 11.62 -7.15 23.91
CA PHE A 216 10.64 -8.02 23.26
C PHE A 216 10.11 -9.07 24.25
N ASN A 217 11.00 -9.80 24.94
CA ASN A 217 10.62 -10.81 25.90
C ASN A 217 9.88 -10.23 27.12
N SER A 218 10.24 -9.00 27.54
CA SER A 218 9.59 -8.30 28.65
C SER A 218 8.12 -7.96 28.36
N THR A 219 7.76 -7.77 27.08
CA THR A 219 6.38 -7.43 26.64
C THR A 219 5.40 -8.61 26.74
N ARG A 220 5.89 -9.83 26.90
CA ARG A 220 5.07 -11.05 27.06
C ARG A 220 4.01 -11.22 25.96
N GLY A 221 4.39 -11.01 24.72
CA GLY A 221 3.54 -11.19 23.55
C GLY A 221 2.68 -9.97 23.18
N THR A 222 2.94 -8.80 23.77
CA THR A 222 2.25 -7.56 23.40
C THR A 222 3.15 -6.58 22.64
N TYR A 223 4.32 -7.02 22.17
CA TYR A 223 5.25 -6.19 21.40
C TYR A 223 4.54 -5.58 20.19
N GLY A 224 4.67 -4.27 20.02
CA GLY A 224 4.05 -3.53 18.93
C GLY A 224 2.54 -3.31 19.05
N LEU A 225 1.84 -3.82 20.10
CA LEU A 225 0.39 -3.71 20.21
C LEU A 225 -0.12 -2.50 21.01
N ASN A 226 0.77 -1.79 21.68
CA ASN A 226 0.47 -0.55 22.39
C ASN A 226 1.75 0.29 22.61
N ALA A 227 1.57 1.55 22.98
CA ALA A 227 2.68 2.48 23.13
C ALA A 227 3.72 2.08 24.20
N SER A 228 3.33 1.35 25.25
CA SER A 228 4.25 0.92 26.32
C SER A 228 5.01 -0.35 25.97
N SER A 229 4.56 -1.10 24.98
CA SER A 229 5.21 -2.31 24.46
C SER A 229 5.86 -2.08 23.08
N SER A 230 6.20 -0.84 22.77
CA SER A 230 6.88 -0.44 21.53
C SER A 230 8.08 0.43 21.87
N LEU A 231 9.20 0.17 21.20
CA LEU A 231 10.39 1.03 21.19
C LEU A 231 10.58 1.54 19.76
N SER A 232 11.12 2.73 19.59
CA SER A 232 11.50 3.24 18.27
C SER A 232 13.02 3.33 18.14
N SER A 233 13.53 2.91 16.98
CA SER A 233 14.92 3.06 16.57
C SER A 233 15.12 4.23 15.60
N GLY A 234 14.02 4.84 15.12
CA GLY A 234 14.02 5.90 14.13
C GLY A 234 13.97 7.31 14.73
N SER A 235 13.70 8.27 13.86
CA SER A 235 13.63 9.68 14.24
C SER A 235 12.37 10.03 15.02
N PHE A 236 11.28 9.32 14.79
CA PHE A 236 10.02 9.54 15.49
C PHE A 236 9.82 8.55 16.63
N TYR A 237 9.07 8.97 17.64
CA TYR A 237 8.58 8.14 18.74
C TYR A 237 7.08 8.27 18.90
N ILE A 238 6.42 7.29 19.52
CA ILE A 238 4.99 7.33 19.81
C ILE A 238 4.74 8.39 20.88
N TYR A 239 4.08 9.49 20.51
CA TYR A 239 3.64 10.49 21.45
C TYR A 239 2.30 10.11 22.08
N ASN A 240 1.34 9.67 21.26
CA ASN A 240 0.04 9.20 21.71
C ASN A 240 -0.53 8.19 20.71
N TRP A 241 -1.22 7.17 21.21
CA TRP A 241 -1.87 6.15 20.40
C TRP A 241 -3.24 5.82 21.00
N THR A 242 -4.30 6.15 20.28
CA THR A 242 -5.69 6.03 20.70
C THR A 242 -6.57 5.51 19.57
N ALA A 243 -7.84 5.23 19.86
CA ALA A 243 -8.81 4.88 18.83
C ALA A 243 -9.07 6.00 17.79
N SER A 244 -8.64 7.25 18.06
CA SER A 244 -8.80 8.37 17.13
C SER A 244 -7.58 8.62 16.25
N GLY A 245 -6.44 7.96 16.51
CA GLY A 245 -5.23 8.12 15.72
C GLY A 245 -3.97 7.69 16.42
N LEU A 246 -2.91 7.57 15.63
CA LEU A 246 -1.54 7.43 16.08
C LEU A 246 -0.82 8.76 15.84
N PHE A 247 -0.20 9.28 16.89
CA PHE A 247 0.51 10.56 16.88
C PHE A 247 1.97 10.31 17.20
N LEU A 248 2.83 10.58 16.22
CA LEU A 248 4.27 10.44 16.33
C LEU A 248 4.92 11.80 16.45
N ARG A 249 6.04 11.88 17.17
CA ARG A 249 6.87 13.08 17.30
C ARG A 249 8.34 12.73 17.24
N ARG A 250 9.15 13.71 16.87
CA ARG A 250 10.61 13.70 17.02
C ARG A 250 11.10 14.98 17.71
N ALA A 251 12.37 15.07 17.99
CA ALA A 251 12.95 16.29 18.51
C ALA A 251 12.64 17.49 17.58
N PRO A 252 12.26 18.64 18.11
CA PRO A 252 11.96 19.83 17.28
C PRO A 252 13.12 20.21 16.38
N SER A 253 12.81 20.63 15.18
CA SER A 253 13.74 21.11 14.16
C SER A 253 13.17 22.38 13.50
N ASP A 254 14.03 23.27 13.07
CA ASP A 254 13.60 24.52 12.43
C ASP A 254 12.94 24.29 11.06
N SER A 255 13.26 23.19 10.38
CA SER A 255 12.78 22.93 9.02
C SER A 255 12.09 21.58 8.85
N LEU A 256 12.53 20.53 9.55
CA LEU A 256 11.96 19.20 9.40
C LEU A 256 10.58 19.09 10.03
N ILE A 257 9.69 18.30 9.41
CA ILE A 257 8.43 17.88 10.06
C ILE A 257 8.76 17.21 11.39
N ASP A 258 8.21 17.71 12.49
CA ASP A 258 8.45 17.23 13.85
C ASP A 258 7.31 16.39 14.43
N SER A 259 6.17 16.35 13.78
CA SER A 259 5.05 15.50 14.16
C SER A 259 4.30 14.91 12.98
N LEU A 260 3.98 13.61 13.06
CA LEU A 260 3.15 12.88 12.12
C LEU A 260 1.86 12.44 12.81
N ARG A 261 0.73 12.67 12.16
CA ARG A 261 -0.60 12.29 12.62
C ARG A 261 -1.23 11.34 11.62
N LEU A 262 -1.39 10.08 12.00
CA LEU A 262 -2.13 9.06 11.24
C LEU A 262 -3.54 8.98 11.80
N VAL A 263 -4.54 9.45 11.05
CA VAL A 263 -5.93 9.59 11.50
C VAL A 263 -6.90 9.13 10.41
N GLN A 264 -8.08 8.66 10.81
CA GLN A 264 -9.12 8.32 9.83
C GLN A 264 -9.84 9.58 9.33
N ASN A 265 -10.22 9.58 8.06
CA ASN A 265 -11.05 10.61 7.46
C ASN A 265 -12.54 10.36 7.78
N THR A 266 -12.99 10.66 9.00
CA THR A 266 -14.35 10.36 9.46
C THR A 266 -15.38 11.46 9.16
N ASN A 267 -14.96 12.66 8.76
CA ASN A 267 -15.83 13.84 8.68
C ASN A 267 -15.78 14.57 7.32
N SER A 268 -15.28 13.94 6.28
CA SER A 268 -14.98 14.61 5.01
C SER A 268 -15.64 13.95 3.80
N ALA A 269 -16.73 13.21 4.01
CA ALA A 269 -17.46 12.58 2.92
C ALA A 269 -17.85 13.63 1.84
N GLY A 270 -17.40 13.40 0.60
CA GLY A 270 -17.66 14.28 -0.54
C GLY A 270 -16.71 15.50 -0.67
N GLN A 271 -15.69 15.66 0.18
CA GLN A 271 -14.65 16.67 -0.02
C GLN A 271 -13.53 16.13 -0.91
N SER A 272 -13.09 16.95 -1.86
CA SER A 272 -11.92 16.64 -2.70
C SER A 272 -10.61 16.72 -1.91
N ALA A 273 -9.54 16.07 -2.40
CA ALA A 273 -8.20 16.15 -1.83
C ALA A 273 -7.73 17.60 -1.68
N ALA A 274 -7.99 18.44 -2.68
CA ALA A 274 -7.64 19.87 -2.65
C ALA A 274 -8.39 20.63 -1.55
N GLU A 275 -9.68 20.36 -1.32
CA GLU A 275 -10.46 20.98 -0.24
C GLU A 275 -9.98 20.51 1.14
N LEU A 276 -9.63 19.25 1.29
CA LEU A 276 -9.08 18.72 2.54
C LEU A 276 -7.76 19.40 2.91
N ILE A 277 -6.87 19.61 1.92
CA ILE A 277 -5.60 20.32 2.11
C ILE A 277 -5.85 21.80 2.39
N ALA A 278 -6.72 22.47 1.63
CA ALA A 278 -7.04 23.88 1.82
C ALA A 278 -7.67 24.16 3.19
N ASN A 279 -8.40 23.21 3.76
CA ASN A 279 -8.99 23.28 5.09
C ASN A 279 -8.06 22.74 6.20
N GLU A 280 -6.79 22.48 5.90
CA GLU A 280 -5.76 21.98 6.82
C GLU A 280 -6.16 20.66 7.53
N LYS A 281 -6.99 19.84 6.87
CA LYS A 281 -7.42 18.53 7.39
C LYS A 281 -6.33 17.48 7.22
N CYS A 282 -5.59 17.54 6.09
CA CYS A 282 -4.44 16.71 5.82
C CYS A 282 -3.32 17.52 5.16
N SER A 283 -2.11 16.97 5.16
CA SER A 283 -0.92 17.60 4.59
C SER A 283 -0.62 17.11 3.18
N ALA A 284 -1.09 15.95 2.84
CA ALA A 284 -1.13 15.41 1.49
C ALA A 284 -2.31 14.45 1.36
N ALA A 285 -2.81 14.25 0.15
CA ALA A 285 -3.89 13.32 -0.11
C ALA A 285 -3.81 12.80 -1.56
N PRO A 286 -4.10 11.51 -1.79
CA PRO A 286 -4.33 10.99 -3.12
C PRO A 286 -5.50 11.71 -3.79
N ASP A 287 -5.36 12.00 -5.08
CA ASP A 287 -6.38 12.63 -5.90
C ASP A 287 -6.50 11.86 -7.22
N ASP A 288 -7.65 11.30 -7.45
CA ASP A 288 -8.03 10.56 -8.64
C ASP A 288 -8.88 11.40 -9.61
N THR A 289 -8.92 12.72 -9.39
CA THR A 289 -9.63 13.65 -10.24
C THR A 289 -8.67 14.41 -11.15
N ALA A 290 -9.14 14.80 -12.32
CA ALA A 290 -8.38 15.67 -13.23
C ALA A 290 -8.61 17.17 -12.93
N ALA A 291 -9.22 17.52 -11.80
CA ALA A 291 -9.55 18.89 -11.45
C ALA A 291 -8.28 19.78 -11.43
N PRO A 292 -8.32 20.96 -12.06
CA PRO A 292 -7.20 21.88 -12.02
C PRO A 292 -6.83 22.26 -10.59
N THR A 293 -5.54 22.28 -10.28
CA THR A 293 -5.03 22.66 -8.96
C THR A 293 -3.75 23.47 -9.09
N THR A 294 -3.50 24.34 -8.11
CA THR A 294 -2.23 25.06 -7.93
C THR A 294 -1.33 24.39 -6.89
N LEU A 295 -1.81 23.29 -6.28
CA LEU A 295 -1.03 22.51 -5.32
C LEU A 295 0.10 21.75 -6.01
N THR A 296 1.20 21.54 -5.31
CA THR A 296 2.24 20.61 -5.74
C THR A 296 1.64 19.21 -5.86
N SER A 297 1.98 18.48 -6.92
CA SER A 297 1.50 17.13 -7.14
C SER A 297 2.62 16.21 -7.62
N LEU A 298 2.57 14.94 -7.15
CA LEU A 298 3.34 13.82 -7.68
C LEU A 298 2.38 12.96 -8.50
N SER A 299 2.59 12.87 -9.80
CA SER A 299 1.76 12.05 -10.70
C SER A 299 2.27 10.63 -10.75
N TYR A 300 1.35 9.65 -10.76
CA TYR A 300 1.65 8.23 -10.88
C TYR A 300 0.49 7.48 -11.54
N SER A 301 0.76 6.24 -11.95
CA SER A 301 -0.25 5.31 -12.43
C SER A 301 0.03 3.94 -11.81
N ASP A 302 -0.91 3.44 -11.01
CA ASP A 302 -0.82 2.14 -10.34
C ASP A 302 -1.81 1.13 -10.88
N THR A 303 -2.65 1.53 -11.83
CA THR A 303 -3.77 0.73 -12.32
C THR A 303 -3.83 0.80 -13.84
N THR A 304 -3.88 -0.38 -14.48
CA THR A 304 -4.09 -0.53 -15.91
C THR A 304 -5.48 -1.09 -16.19
N TRP A 305 -6.31 -0.33 -16.87
CA TRP A 305 -7.60 -0.79 -17.35
C TRP A 305 -7.42 -1.66 -18.58
N SER A 306 -7.85 -2.90 -18.48
CA SER A 306 -7.63 -3.93 -19.49
C SER A 306 -8.93 -4.62 -19.86
N LEU A 307 -9.09 -4.90 -21.14
CA LEU A 307 -10.12 -5.79 -21.61
C LEU A 307 -9.67 -7.23 -21.32
N LEU A 308 -10.44 -7.95 -20.53
CA LEU A 308 -10.18 -9.33 -20.13
C LEU A 308 -11.16 -10.27 -20.84
N PHE A 309 -10.64 -11.34 -21.44
CA PHE A 309 -11.46 -12.43 -21.97
C PHE A 309 -11.41 -13.62 -21.01
N ASN A 310 -12.56 -14.10 -20.58
CA ASN A 310 -12.63 -15.36 -19.87
C ASN A 310 -12.30 -16.49 -20.85
N CYS A 311 -11.16 -17.15 -20.67
CA CYS A 311 -10.59 -18.15 -21.57
C CYS A 311 -11.36 -19.48 -21.56
N SER A 312 -12.62 -19.45 -21.17
CA SER A 312 -13.57 -20.55 -21.25
C SER A 312 -14.57 -20.36 -22.40
N SER A 313 -15.34 -21.36 -22.71
CA SER A 313 -16.41 -21.29 -23.72
C SER A 313 -15.91 -20.76 -25.08
N VAL A 314 -16.55 -19.74 -25.66
CA VAL A 314 -16.16 -19.17 -26.96
C VAL A 314 -14.76 -18.57 -26.96
N PHE A 315 -14.33 -18.02 -25.83
CA PHE A 315 -13.02 -17.40 -25.66
C PHE A 315 -11.91 -18.41 -25.29
N ALA A 316 -12.16 -19.71 -25.36
CA ALA A 316 -11.11 -20.71 -25.44
C ALA A 316 -10.30 -20.58 -26.76
N SER A 317 -10.93 -20.09 -27.86
CA SER A 317 -10.21 -19.79 -29.10
C SER A 317 -9.30 -18.57 -28.96
N THR A 318 -8.00 -18.81 -29.06
CA THR A 318 -6.98 -17.74 -29.08
C THR A 318 -7.15 -16.84 -30.31
N GLU A 319 -7.50 -17.40 -31.47
CA GLU A 319 -7.73 -16.66 -32.71
C GLU A 319 -8.88 -15.68 -32.55
N LEU A 320 -9.95 -16.06 -31.85
CA LEU A 320 -11.06 -15.17 -31.57
C LEU A 320 -10.63 -14.02 -30.66
N ARG A 321 -9.93 -14.33 -29.55
CA ARG A 321 -9.43 -13.31 -28.63
C ARG A 321 -8.50 -12.33 -29.33
N GLN A 322 -7.54 -12.82 -30.13
CA GLN A 322 -6.59 -11.99 -30.89
C GLN A 322 -7.30 -11.10 -31.91
N ALA A 323 -8.32 -11.62 -32.60
CA ALA A 323 -9.11 -10.83 -33.55
C ALA A 323 -9.82 -9.66 -32.85
N LEU A 324 -10.55 -9.95 -31.77
CA LEU A 324 -11.30 -8.94 -31.01
C LEU A 324 -10.35 -7.93 -30.32
N ALA A 325 -9.23 -8.42 -29.76
CA ALA A 325 -8.21 -7.59 -29.12
C ALA A 325 -7.55 -6.62 -30.10
N SER A 326 -7.20 -7.10 -31.29
CA SER A 326 -6.59 -6.27 -32.35
C SER A 326 -7.51 -5.12 -32.76
N ALA A 327 -8.80 -5.40 -32.93
CA ALA A 327 -9.80 -4.40 -33.26
C ALA A 327 -10.03 -3.41 -32.11
N ALA A 328 -10.05 -3.89 -30.86
CA ALA A 328 -10.26 -3.07 -29.68
C ALA A 328 -9.11 -2.06 -29.44
N ARG A 329 -7.84 -2.48 -29.60
CA ARG A 329 -6.67 -1.59 -29.41
C ARG A 329 -6.68 -0.38 -30.34
N GLY A 330 -7.23 -0.50 -31.55
CA GLY A 330 -7.33 0.59 -32.50
C GLY A 330 -8.58 1.46 -32.34
N ALA A 331 -9.52 1.06 -31.50
CA ALA A 331 -10.84 1.65 -31.41
C ALA A 331 -11.07 2.43 -30.10
N ALA A 332 -10.50 1.95 -29.00
CA ALA A 332 -10.72 2.57 -27.71
C ALA A 332 -10.04 3.94 -27.64
N GLU A 333 -10.82 5.01 -27.71
CA GLU A 333 -10.32 6.34 -27.39
C GLU A 333 -10.08 6.44 -25.88
N VAL A 334 -9.02 7.17 -25.51
CA VAL A 334 -8.75 7.46 -24.10
C VAL A 334 -9.92 8.27 -23.55
N PRO A 335 -10.60 7.83 -22.49
CA PRO A 335 -11.73 8.58 -21.95
C PRO A 335 -11.36 10.02 -21.60
N ASP A 336 -12.26 10.96 -21.92
CA ASP A 336 -12.06 12.39 -21.66
C ASP A 336 -11.88 12.68 -20.16
N GLY A 337 -11.24 13.80 -19.87
CA GLY A 337 -11.14 14.32 -18.49
C GLY A 337 -9.76 14.19 -17.85
N GLY A 338 -8.76 13.60 -18.54
CA GLY A 338 -7.37 13.55 -18.03
C GLY A 338 -7.13 12.52 -16.91
N LEU A 339 -8.13 11.66 -16.62
CA LEU A 339 -8.03 10.56 -15.65
C LEU A 339 -7.33 9.33 -16.21
N TYR A 340 -7.17 9.28 -17.52
CA TYR A 340 -6.61 8.14 -18.23
C TYR A 340 -5.57 8.60 -19.25
N ALA A 341 -4.61 7.72 -19.52
CA ALA A 341 -3.68 7.81 -20.63
C ALA A 341 -3.66 6.46 -21.36
N ALA A 342 -3.13 6.41 -22.60
CA ALA A 342 -2.93 5.14 -23.27
C ALA A 342 -1.97 4.26 -22.47
N ALA A 343 -2.29 2.99 -22.29
CA ALA A 343 -1.43 2.05 -21.58
C ALA A 343 -0.30 1.53 -22.51
N ASN A 344 0.92 1.47 -21.98
CA ASN A 344 2.10 0.92 -22.67
C ASN A 344 2.24 -0.60 -22.53
N GLY A 345 1.44 -1.20 -21.65
CA GLY A 345 1.41 -2.63 -21.33
C GLY A 345 0.47 -2.91 -20.18
N LEU A 346 0.47 -4.14 -19.68
CA LEU A 346 -0.34 -4.54 -18.52
C LEU A 346 0.25 -3.99 -17.22
N VAL A 347 1.57 -4.07 -17.07
CA VAL A 347 2.29 -3.56 -15.90
C VAL A 347 2.42 -2.05 -16.03
N PRO A 348 1.99 -1.23 -15.05
CA PRO A 348 2.13 0.22 -15.07
C PRO A 348 3.58 0.69 -15.16
N ASP A 349 3.77 1.90 -15.71
CA ASP A 349 5.08 2.56 -15.71
C ASP A 349 5.50 2.91 -14.27
N GLY A 350 6.79 2.90 -14.01
CA GLY A 350 7.37 3.29 -12.72
C GLY A 350 7.61 2.13 -11.75
N LEU A 351 7.03 0.94 -11.99
CA LEU A 351 7.35 -0.25 -11.20
C LEU A 351 8.80 -0.68 -11.37
N THR A 352 9.39 -1.12 -10.27
CA THR A 352 10.74 -1.67 -10.25
C THR A 352 10.73 -3.16 -9.96
N VAL A 353 11.71 -3.86 -10.50
CA VAL A 353 12.02 -5.27 -10.19
C VAL A 353 13.49 -5.33 -9.85
N ASP A 354 13.81 -5.76 -8.64
CA ASP A 354 15.19 -5.80 -8.15
C ASP A 354 15.93 -4.44 -8.34
N GLY A 355 15.23 -3.32 -8.02
CA GLY A 355 15.75 -1.96 -8.12
C GLY A 355 15.91 -1.41 -9.54
N MET A 356 15.55 -2.17 -10.57
CA MET A 356 15.58 -1.74 -11.97
C MET A 356 14.20 -1.33 -12.43
N ASN A 357 14.10 -0.23 -13.19
CA ASN A 357 12.84 0.09 -13.86
C ASN A 357 12.41 -1.08 -14.75
N TYR A 358 11.22 -1.60 -14.49
CA TYR A 358 10.73 -2.79 -15.19
C TYR A 358 10.56 -2.53 -16.68
N ARG A 359 9.92 -1.44 -17.07
CA ARG A 359 9.67 -1.13 -18.49
C ARG A 359 10.95 -0.98 -19.31
N ASP A 360 11.96 -0.35 -18.74
CA ASP A 360 13.25 -0.14 -19.42
C ASP A 360 14.02 -1.47 -19.61
N THR A 361 13.77 -2.47 -18.75
CA THR A 361 14.56 -3.70 -18.68
C THR A 361 13.84 -4.92 -19.25
N ALA A 362 12.52 -5.00 -19.16
CA ALA A 362 11.70 -6.12 -19.62
C ALA A 362 11.69 -6.30 -21.16
N GLY A 363 12.02 -5.23 -21.90
CA GLY A 363 11.96 -5.19 -23.35
C GLY A 363 10.56 -4.85 -23.87
N ASP A 364 10.41 -4.88 -25.20
CA ASP A 364 9.15 -4.57 -25.85
C ASP A 364 8.11 -5.68 -25.60
N VAL A 365 6.99 -5.31 -25.00
CA VAL A 365 5.85 -6.18 -24.73
C VAL A 365 4.70 -5.98 -25.72
N THR A 366 4.88 -5.11 -26.71
CA THR A 366 3.85 -4.84 -27.73
C THR A 366 3.47 -6.12 -28.44
N PRO A 367 2.17 -6.48 -28.48
CA PRO A 367 1.73 -7.67 -29.18
C PRO A 367 2.04 -7.59 -30.68
N ALA A 368 2.36 -8.74 -31.26
CA ALA A 368 2.58 -8.85 -32.70
C ALA A 368 1.34 -8.40 -33.49
N ALA A 369 1.56 -7.68 -34.58
CA ALA A 369 0.50 -7.28 -35.49
C ALA A 369 -0.12 -8.52 -36.14
N VAL A 370 -1.46 -8.59 -36.18
CA VAL A 370 -2.21 -9.73 -36.72
C VAL A 370 -3.27 -9.26 -37.71
N ASP A 371 -3.61 -10.13 -38.68
CA ASP A 371 -4.81 -9.93 -39.50
C ASP A 371 -6.05 -10.38 -38.71
N ALA A 372 -6.68 -9.39 -38.05
CA ALA A 372 -7.84 -9.63 -37.20
C ALA A 372 -8.99 -10.35 -37.94
N ARG A 373 -9.22 -9.98 -39.21
CA ARG A 373 -10.30 -10.60 -40.00
C ARG A 373 -9.99 -12.05 -40.39
N ALA A 374 -8.75 -12.33 -40.73
CA ALA A 374 -8.35 -13.72 -41.05
C ALA A 374 -8.46 -14.61 -39.80
N LEU A 375 -8.02 -14.12 -38.63
CA LEU A 375 -8.16 -14.83 -37.35
C LEU A 375 -9.63 -15.05 -36.97
N TYR A 376 -10.47 -14.04 -37.13
CA TYR A 376 -11.90 -14.17 -36.88
C TYR A 376 -12.54 -15.24 -37.79
N LEU A 377 -12.20 -15.26 -39.09
CA LEU A 377 -12.72 -16.26 -40.01
C LEU A 377 -12.23 -17.68 -39.65
N THR A 378 -11.02 -17.82 -39.14
CA THR A 378 -10.49 -19.09 -38.63
C THR A 378 -11.31 -19.57 -37.42
N ALA A 379 -11.52 -18.69 -36.43
CA ALA A 379 -12.35 -19.00 -35.24
C ALA A 379 -13.79 -19.41 -35.64
N ARG A 380 -14.36 -18.77 -36.67
CA ARG A 380 -15.72 -19.07 -37.18
C ARG A 380 -15.86 -20.44 -37.86
N GLN A 381 -14.77 -21.13 -38.11
CA GLN A 381 -14.85 -22.53 -38.63
C GLN A 381 -15.41 -23.50 -37.58
N THR A 382 -15.21 -23.20 -36.30
CA THR A 382 -15.65 -24.03 -35.17
C THR A 382 -16.76 -23.39 -34.34
N LEU A 383 -16.92 -22.05 -34.38
CA LEU A 383 -17.91 -21.31 -33.62
C LEU A 383 -19.13 -20.90 -34.47
N THR A 384 -20.31 -21.07 -33.92
CA THR A 384 -21.60 -20.71 -34.54
C THR A 384 -22.11 -19.36 -33.96
N THR A 385 -23.13 -18.79 -34.58
CA THR A 385 -23.75 -17.58 -34.09
C THR A 385 -24.38 -17.76 -32.69
N SER A 386 -24.89 -18.97 -32.41
CA SER A 386 -25.51 -19.26 -31.10
C SER A 386 -24.51 -19.25 -29.93
N ASP A 387 -23.23 -19.49 -30.21
CA ASP A 387 -22.19 -19.49 -29.17
C ASP A 387 -21.98 -18.10 -28.57
N PHE A 388 -22.32 -17.04 -29.32
CA PHE A 388 -22.21 -15.65 -28.88
C PHE A 388 -23.47 -15.11 -28.13
N ASN A 389 -24.56 -15.87 -28.05
CA ASN A 389 -25.83 -15.39 -27.49
C ASN A 389 -25.75 -15.03 -25.99
N LYS A 390 -24.75 -15.55 -25.28
CA LYS A 390 -24.56 -15.30 -23.84
C LYS A 390 -23.34 -14.41 -23.54
N VAL A 391 -22.74 -13.84 -24.58
CA VAL A 391 -21.58 -12.98 -24.39
C VAL A 391 -22.05 -11.57 -24.03
N SER A 392 -21.49 -11.04 -22.94
CA SER A 392 -21.65 -9.65 -22.51
C SER A 392 -20.30 -9.03 -22.20
N LEU A 393 -20.21 -7.73 -22.29
CA LEU A 393 -19.08 -6.92 -21.87
C LEU A 393 -19.44 -6.23 -20.55
N MET A 394 -18.87 -6.74 -19.45
CA MET A 394 -19.11 -6.23 -18.10
C MET A 394 -18.20 -5.04 -17.79
N VAL A 395 -18.76 -3.98 -17.24
CA VAL A 395 -18.05 -2.78 -16.81
C VAL A 395 -18.52 -2.34 -15.42
N PRO A 396 -17.65 -1.78 -14.55
CA PRO A 396 -18.09 -1.23 -13.27
C PRO A 396 -18.80 0.11 -13.48
N ALA A 397 -19.97 0.27 -12.86
CA ALA A 397 -20.77 1.48 -12.95
C ALA A 397 -20.03 2.70 -12.37
N GLY A 398 -20.14 3.83 -13.05
CA GLY A 398 -19.50 5.08 -12.60
C GLY A 398 -17.99 5.17 -12.80
N SER A 399 -17.36 4.18 -13.40
CA SER A 399 -15.91 4.17 -13.66
C SER A 399 -15.46 5.12 -14.78
N GLY A 400 -16.38 5.61 -15.59
CA GLY A 400 -16.07 6.47 -16.75
C GLY A 400 -15.55 5.73 -17.99
N VAL A 401 -15.45 4.38 -17.97
CA VAL A 401 -14.96 3.57 -19.10
C VAL A 401 -16.09 2.98 -19.96
N THR A 402 -17.35 3.22 -19.63
CA THR A 402 -18.50 2.67 -20.37
C THR A 402 -18.51 3.14 -21.83
N SER A 403 -18.19 4.40 -22.10
CA SER A 403 -18.09 4.93 -23.47
C SER A 403 -17.04 4.16 -24.31
N ALA A 404 -15.88 3.89 -23.72
CA ALA A 404 -14.84 3.11 -24.39
C ALA A 404 -15.30 1.66 -24.69
N ALA A 405 -16.06 1.05 -23.76
CA ALA A 405 -16.66 -0.27 -23.99
C ALA A 405 -17.66 -0.26 -25.14
N GLU A 406 -18.48 0.79 -25.26
CA GLU A 406 -19.43 0.98 -26.37
C GLU A 406 -18.72 1.21 -27.70
N GLU A 407 -17.64 1.99 -27.73
CA GLU A 407 -16.83 2.22 -28.93
C GLU A 407 -16.19 0.91 -29.43
N ILE A 408 -15.58 0.14 -28.52
CA ILE A 408 -15.02 -1.18 -28.82
C ILE A 408 -16.10 -2.09 -29.43
N ASN A 409 -17.27 -2.12 -28.83
CA ASN A 409 -18.40 -2.92 -29.30
C ASN A 409 -18.89 -2.47 -30.69
N GLY A 410 -18.89 -1.14 -30.95
CA GLY A 410 -19.18 -0.57 -32.27
C GLY A 410 -18.21 -1.03 -33.37
N VAL A 411 -16.90 -1.13 -33.04
CA VAL A 411 -15.90 -1.64 -33.97
C VAL A 411 -16.07 -3.14 -34.20
N TRP A 412 -16.35 -3.92 -33.17
CA TRP A 412 -16.62 -5.35 -33.32
C TRP A 412 -17.89 -5.61 -34.19
N GLN A 413 -18.91 -4.74 -34.05
CA GLN A 413 -20.08 -4.81 -34.91
C GLN A 413 -19.72 -4.54 -36.38
N LYS A 414 -18.92 -3.52 -36.62
CA LYS A 414 -18.52 -3.10 -37.97
C LYS A 414 -17.62 -4.15 -38.66
N GLU A 415 -16.60 -4.62 -37.92
CA GLU A 415 -15.56 -5.49 -38.50
C GLU A 415 -15.99 -6.96 -38.58
N PHE A 416 -16.76 -7.43 -37.59
CA PHE A 416 -17.09 -8.87 -37.42
C PHE A 416 -18.57 -9.16 -37.40
N SER A 417 -19.43 -8.14 -37.43
CA SER A 417 -20.89 -8.28 -37.23
C SER A 417 -21.23 -8.90 -35.87
N LEU A 418 -20.39 -8.65 -34.85
CA LEU A 418 -20.61 -9.03 -33.45
C LEU A 418 -20.99 -7.79 -32.66
N PHE A 419 -22.07 -7.90 -31.90
CA PHE A 419 -22.49 -6.88 -30.96
C PHE A 419 -22.88 -7.55 -29.64
N PHE A 420 -22.23 -7.15 -28.57
CA PHE A 420 -22.45 -7.69 -27.24
C PHE A 420 -23.19 -6.68 -26.37
N SER A 421 -24.01 -7.14 -25.42
CA SER A 421 -24.59 -6.23 -24.43
C SER A 421 -23.48 -5.69 -23.50
N VAL A 422 -23.45 -4.38 -23.31
CA VAL A 422 -22.65 -3.76 -22.25
C VAL A 422 -23.46 -3.85 -20.96
N GLU A 423 -22.89 -4.42 -19.92
CA GLU A 423 -23.51 -4.67 -18.63
C GLU A 423 -22.79 -3.83 -17.56
N GLU A 424 -23.40 -2.74 -17.14
CA GLU A 424 -22.92 -1.95 -16.00
C GLU A 424 -23.40 -2.58 -14.70
N VAL A 425 -22.47 -2.90 -13.81
CA VAL A 425 -22.75 -3.45 -12.48
C VAL A 425 -22.06 -2.61 -11.40
N ASP A 426 -22.65 -2.57 -10.21
CA ASP A 426 -22.03 -1.90 -9.09
C ASP A 426 -20.65 -2.51 -8.73
N GLU A 427 -19.83 -1.72 -8.05
CA GLU A 427 -18.43 -2.07 -7.79
C GLU A 427 -18.29 -3.38 -7.00
N GLU A 428 -19.14 -3.61 -5.99
CA GLU A 428 -19.11 -4.83 -5.17
C GLU A 428 -19.48 -6.07 -6.00
N THR A 429 -20.54 -5.97 -6.80
CA THR A 429 -20.97 -7.04 -7.72
C THR A 429 -19.90 -7.28 -8.80
N PHE A 430 -19.29 -6.22 -9.34
CA PHE A 430 -18.22 -6.32 -10.34
C PHE A 430 -17.03 -7.10 -9.78
N ALA A 431 -16.50 -6.69 -8.62
CA ALA A 431 -15.36 -7.33 -7.99
C ALA A 431 -15.63 -8.80 -7.66
N LYS A 432 -16.84 -9.12 -7.15
CA LYS A 432 -17.24 -10.49 -6.85
C LYS A 432 -17.29 -11.35 -8.12
N ARG A 433 -17.98 -10.91 -9.15
CA ARG A 433 -18.12 -11.67 -10.41
C ARG A 433 -16.78 -11.86 -11.11
N LEU A 434 -15.92 -10.83 -11.06
CA LEU A 434 -14.56 -10.92 -11.61
C LEU A 434 -13.74 -12.00 -10.89
N ALA A 435 -13.77 -12.01 -9.55
CA ALA A 435 -13.05 -12.99 -8.73
C ALA A 435 -13.58 -14.42 -8.88
N GLU A 436 -14.89 -14.58 -9.09
CA GLU A 436 -15.53 -15.89 -9.32
C GLU A 436 -15.41 -16.38 -10.77
N GLY A 437 -14.87 -15.55 -11.69
CA GLY A 437 -14.84 -15.85 -13.13
C GLY A 437 -16.23 -15.86 -13.78
N ASP A 438 -17.23 -15.23 -13.17
CA ASP A 438 -18.61 -15.13 -13.65
C ASP A 438 -18.78 -13.96 -14.63
N TYR A 439 -18.04 -13.99 -15.69
CA TYR A 439 -18.10 -13.03 -16.80
C TYR A 439 -17.65 -13.67 -18.10
N THR A 440 -17.92 -13.03 -19.22
CA THR A 440 -17.41 -13.46 -20.54
C THR A 440 -16.33 -12.52 -21.06
N ILE A 441 -16.61 -11.22 -21.08
CA ILE A 441 -15.66 -10.16 -21.33
C ILE A 441 -15.82 -9.13 -20.19
N ALA A 442 -14.73 -8.60 -19.67
CA ALA A 442 -14.76 -7.51 -18.71
C ALA A 442 -13.76 -6.42 -19.10
N LEU A 443 -14.16 -5.16 -18.99
CA LEU A 443 -13.21 -4.05 -18.96
C LEU A 443 -12.91 -3.72 -17.50
N ALA A 444 -11.75 -4.17 -17.02
CA ALA A 444 -11.42 -4.26 -15.61
C ALA A 444 -10.12 -3.51 -15.24
N PRO A 445 -10.07 -2.92 -14.04
CA PRO A 445 -8.82 -2.38 -13.50
C PRO A 445 -7.93 -3.52 -13.00
N ILE A 446 -6.67 -3.52 -13.41
CA ILE A 446 -5.62 -4.40 -12.90
C ILE A 446 -4.65 -3.54 -12.11
N SER A 447 -4.67 -3.70 -10.79
CA SER A 447 -3.88 -2.90 -9.87
C SER A 447 -2.47 -3.47 -9.66
N ALA A 448 -1.51 -2.57 -9.56
CA ALA A 448 -0.14 -2.84 -9.13
C ALA A 448 0.06 -2.66 -7.61
N GLU A 449 -1.03 -2.63 -6.85
CA GLU A 449 -0.95 -2.50 -5.39
C GLU A 449 -0.01 -3.56 -4.80
N GLY A 450 0.87 -3.15 -3.89
CA GLY A 450 1.93 -3.98 -3.35
C GLY A 450 3.20 -4.05 -4.22
N GLY A 451 3.26 -3.31 -5.34
CA GLY A 451 4.49 -3.06 -6.12
C GLY A 451 5.11 -4.28 -6.82
N SER A 452 4.41 -5.41 -6.86
CA SER A 452 4.98 -6.67 -7.38
C SER A 452 4.49 -6.99 -8.78
N VAL A 453 5.39 -6.88 -9.77
CA VAL A 453 5.14 -7.34 -11.14
C VAL A 453 4.80 -8.83 -11.18
N TYR A 454 5.50 -9.64 -10.37
CA TYR A 454 5.19 -11.07 -10.25
C TYR A 454 3.74 -11.30 -9.81
N ASN A 455 3.28 -10.62 -8.76
CA ASN A 455 1.92 -10.78 -8.24
C ASN A 455 0.86 -10.35 -9.27
N MET A 456 1.12 -9.25 -10.01
CA MET A 456 0.23 -8.82 -11.10
C MET A 456 0.08 -9.91 -12.16
N LEU A 457 1.18 -10.52 -12.60
CA LEU A 457 1.16 -11.56 -13.62
C LEU A 457 0.62 -12.89 -13.07
N ASN A 458 0.86 -13.18 -11.79
CA ASN A 458 0.41 -14.41 -11.15
C ASN A 458 -1.12 -14.52 -11.05
N GLN A 459 -1.86 -13.40 -11.04
CA GLN A 459 -3.33 -13.39 -11.06
C GLN A 459 -3.92 -14.17 -12.23
N PHE A 460 -3.18 -14.31 -13.33
CA PHE A 460 -3.60 -15.06 -14.51
C PHE A 460 -3.29 -16.56 -14.44
N THR A 461 -2.55 -17.02 -13.43
CA THR A 461 -2.34 -18.45 -13.17
C THR A 461 -3.44 -19.02 -12.29
N ALA A 462 -3.69 -20.33 -12.39
CA ALA A 462 -4.63 -21.00 -11.48
C ALA A 462 -4.21 -20.89 -10.01
N ALA A 463 -2.91 -20.87 -9.71
CA ALA A 463 -2.37 -20.72 -8.37
C ALA A 463 -2.58 -19.30 -7.81
N GLY A 464 -2.60 -18.28 -8.67
CA GLY A 464 -2.82 -16.89 -8.32
C GLY A 464 -4.27 -16.42 -8.34
N GLY A 465 -5.23 -17.33 -8.50
CA GLY A 465 -6.67 -17.02 -8.50
C GLY A 465 -7.37 -17.23 -9.84
N GLY A 466 -6.62 -17.39 -10.94
CA GLY A 466 -7.18 -17.75 -12.25
C GLY A 466 -8.11 -16.70 -12.84
N LEU A 467 -7.78 -15.44 -12.72
CA LEU A 467 -8.60 -14.27 -13.06
C LEU A 467 -9.38 -14.40 -14.38
N THR A 468 -8.76 -15.02 -15.40
CA THR A 468 -9.35 -15.22 -16.75
C THR A 468 -9.57 -16.68 -17.11
N GLY A 469 -9.32 -17.61 -16.19
CA GLY A 469 -9.33 -19.04 -16.52
C GLY A 469 -8.24 -19.47 -17.53
N TYR A 470 -7.21 -18.63 -17.73
CA TYR A 470 -6.08 -18.95 -18.60
C TYR A 470 -5.24 -20.08 -18.01
N ALA A 471 -5.18 -21.21 -18.72
CA ALA A 471 -4.52 -22.42 -18.24
C ALA A 471 -3.38 -22.83 -19.20
N ASP A 472 -2.30 -22.03 -19.20
CA ASP A 472 -1.08 -22.31 -19.95
C ASP A 472 0.05 -22.75 -19.02
N SER A 473 0.53 -23.98 -19.21
CA SER A 473 1.57 -24.56 -18.36
C SER A 473 2.96 -23.95 -18.60
N LEU A 474 3.23 -23.48 -19.82
CA LEU A 474 4.49 -22.80 -20.15
C LEU A 474 4.55 -21.44 -19.45
N TYR A 475 3.47 -20.67 -19.54
CA TYR A 475 3.32 -19.41 -18.82
C TYR A 475 3.57 -19.58 -17.32
N ALA A 476 2.87 -20.51 -16.68
CA ALA A 476 3.02 -20.78 -15.26
C ALA A 476 4.45 -21.20 -14.88
N THR A 477 5.10 -22.02 -15.72
CA THR A 477 6.48 -22.46 -15.50
C THR A 477 7.48 -21.31 -15.67
N GLN A 478 7.33 -20.46 -16.67
CA GLN A 478 8.20 -19.30 -16.88
C GLN A 478 8.03 -18.26 -15.75
N LEU A 479 6.80 -18.01 -15.35
CA LEU A 479 6.52 -17.11 -14.24
C LEU A 479 7.14 -17.63 -12.93
N GLN A 480 7.01 -18.93 -12.65
CA GLN A 480 7.68 -19.54 -11.50
C GLN A 480 9.20 -19.46 -11.60
N ALA A 481 9.77 -19.65 -12.80
CA ALA A 481 11.21 -19.52 -13.00
C ALA A 481 11.75 -18.11 -12.69
N SER A 482 10.92 -17.07 -12.87
CA SER A 482 11.30 -15.69 -12.51
C SER A 482 11.59 -15.51 -11.02
N THR A 483 11.03 -16.35 -10.14
CA THR A 483 11.29 -16.30 -8.70
C THR A 483 12.70 -16.77 -8.33
N GLN A 484 13.36 -17.52 -9.22
CA GLN A 484 14.73 -18.02 -9.05
C GLN A 484 15.77 -17.16 -9.79
N ALA A 485 15.30 -16.19 -10.57
CA ALA A 485 16.15 -15.24 -11.29
C ALA A 485 16.28 -13.93 -10.52
N THR A 486 17.31 -13.16 -10.80
CA THR A 486 17.56 -11.83 -10.21
C THR A 486 17.88 -10.80 -11.27
N GLY A 487 17.73 -9.53 -10.91
CA GLY A 487 18.13 -8.40 -11.72
C GLY A 487 17.48 -8.39 -13.11
N SER A 488 18.27 -8.06 -14.13
CA SER A 488 17.80 -7.97 -15.51
C SER A 488 17.26 -9.29 -16.08
N SER A 489 17.73 -10.43 -15.57
CA SER A 489 17.22 -11.74 -15.98
C SER A 489 15.80 -11.97 -15.48
N ARG A 490 15.49 -11.56 -14.24
CA ARG A 490 14.15 -11.61 -13.68
C ARG A 490 13.21 -10.67 -14.43
N CYS A 491 13.63 -9.43 -14.69
CA CYS A 491 12.84 -8.48 -15.48
C CYS A 491 12.47 -9.04 -16.86
N ARG A 492 13.42 -9.68 -17.56
CA ARG A 492 13.16 -10.26 -18.88
C ARG A 492 12.18 -11.44 -18.83
N LEU A 493 12.33 -12.35 -17.85
CA LEU A 493 11.39 -13.47 -17.68
C LEU A 493 9.98 -12.98 -17.41
N LEU A 494 9.82 -11.96 -16.56
CA LEU A 494 8.53 -11.32 -16.29
C LEU A 494 8.00 -10.62 -17.56
N GLY A 495 8.86 -9.95 -18.32
CA GLY A 495 8.50 -9.33 -19.61
C GLY A 495 8.06 -10.35 -20.66
N ASP A 496 8.69 -11.52 -20.70
CA ASP A 496 8.27 -12.63 -21.58
C ASP A 496 6.89 -13.15 -21.18
N CYS A 497 6.60 -13.27 -19.88
CA CYS A 497 5.29 -13.63 -19.37
C CYS A 497 4.23 -12.57 -19.73
N GLU A 498 4.51 -11.30 -19.51
CA GLU A 498 3.59 -10.21 -19.90
C GLU A 498 3.32 -10.25 -21.41
N ARG A 499 4.35 -10.36 -22.22
CA ARG A 499 4.24 -10.46 -23.69
C ARG A 499 3.39 -11.65 -24.13
N GLN A 500 3.51 -12.79 -23.45
CA GLN A 500 2.69 -13.96 -23.73
C GLN A 500 1.21 -13.70 -23.48
N LEU A 501 0.84 -13.12 -22.31
CA LEU A 501 -0.56 -12.75 -22.02
C LEU A 501 -1.13 -11.81 -23.08
N LEU A 502 -0.35 -10.83 -23.51
CA LEU A 502 -0.78 -9.84 -24.51
C LEU A 502 -0.88 -10.42 -25.92
N ASN A 503 0.03 -11.34 -26.30
CA ASN A 503 -0.03 -12.05 -27.58
C ASN A 503 -1.20 -13.02 -27.65
N ASP A 504 -1.47 -13.76 -26.56
CA ASP A 504 -2.61 -14.66 -26.47
C ASP A 504 -3.94 -13.94 -26.24
N ALA A 505 -3.88 -12.62 -26.16
CA ALA A 505 -5.00 -11.74 -25.92
C ALA A 505 -5.85 -12.17 -24.70
N VAL A 506 -5.19 -12.58 -23.63
CA VAL A 506 -5.83 -12.89 -22.33
C VAL A 506 -6.23 -11.60 -21.63
N ALA A 507 -5.31 -10.63 -21.66
CA ALA A 507 -5.52 -9.26 -21.23
C ALA A 507 -5.13 -8.29 -22.35
N VAL A 508 -5.91 -7.25 -22.55
CA VAL A 508 -5.67 -6.19 -23.54
C VAL A 508 -5.60 -4.86 -22.83
N PRO A 509 -4.41 -4.38 -22.45
CA PRO A 509 -4.24 -3.07 -21.85
C PRO A 509 -4.77 -1.98 -22.77
N LEU A 510 -5.59 -1.09 -22.25
CA LEU A 510 -6.17 0.03 -22.99
C LEU A 510 -5.75 1.37 -22.37
N PHE A 511 -5.95 1.52 -21.07
CA PHE A 511 -5.75 2.77 -20.37
C PHE A 511 -4.94 2.59 -19.09
N ALA A 512 -4.02 3.51 -18.83
CA ALA A 512 -3.35 3.69 -17.54
C ALA A 512 -4.11 4.77 -16.76
N GLN A 513 -4.64 4.41 -15.58
CA GLN A 513 -5.35 5.37 -14.73
C GLN A 513 -4.35 6.36 -14.16
N GLN A 514 -4.59 7.65 -14.40
CA GLN A 514 -3.73 8.72 -13.91
C GLN A 514 -4.19 9.15 -12.53
N LYS A 515 -3.32 9.01 -11.58
CA LYS A 515 -3.49 9.45 -10.18
C LYS A 515 -2.42 10.46 -9.82
N ARG A 516 -2.64 11.23 -8.79
CA ARG A 516 -1.65 12.15 -8.24
C ARG A 516 -1.78 12.24 -6.73
N LEU A 517 -0.67 12.45 -6.07
CA LEU A 517 -0.64 12.87 -4.68
C LEU A 517 -0.60 14.40 -4.66
N LEU A 518 -1.63 15.05 -4.13
CA LEU A 518 -1.61 16.48 -3.85
C LEU A 518 -0.91 16.74 -2.52
N ILE A 519 -0.09 17.80 -2.46
CA ILE A 519 0.77 18.11 -1.32
C ILE A 519 0.52 19.56 -0.91
N ALA A 520 0.36 19.80 0.40
CA ALA A 520 0.16 21.13 0.96
C ALA A 520 1.36 22.04 0.68
N PRO A 521 1.13 23.35 0.51
CA PRO A 521 2.20 24.31 0.26
C PRO A 521 3.29 24.26 1.33
N GLY A 522 4.55 24.46 0.90
CA GLY A 522 5.72 24.48 1.76
C GLY A 522 6.29 23.11 2.13
N ILE A 523 5.61 22.00 1.83
CA ILE A 523 6.13 20.64 2.07
C ILE A 523 7.05 20.24 0.92
N GLN A 524 8.27 19.81 1.26
CA GLN A 524 9.30 19.35 0.33
C GLN A 524 9.95 18.06 0.85
N ASN A 525 10.65 17.35 -0.06
CA ASN A 525 11.41 16.12 0.25
C ASN A 525 10.56 15.01 0.87
N LEU A 526 9.27 14.94 0.51
CA LEU A 526 8.40 13.84 0.89
C LEU A 526 8.80 12.60 0.08
N ILE A 527 9.07 11.49 0.77
CA ILE A 527 9.25 10.18 0.14
C ILE A 527 7.89 9.47 0.14
N PHE A 528 7.40 9.20 -1.06
CA PHE A 528 6.13 8.52 -1.28
C PHE A 528 6.29 7.50 -2.41
N ASP A 529 5.89 6.25 -2.15
CA ASP A 529 5.81 5.20 -3.17
C ASP A 529 4.33 4.84 -3.40
N PRO A 530 3.81 5.07 -4.62
CA PRO A 530 2.41 4.78 -4.93
C PRO A 530 2.11 3.28 -5.04
N PHE A 531 3.13 2.43 -5.22
CA PHE A 531 2.98 0.99 -5.38
C PHE A 531 3.04 0.24 -4.06
N GLY A 532 3.56 0.87 -3.01
CA GLY A 532 3.64 0.34 -1.65
C GLY A 532 3.08 1.34 -0.63
N PRO A 533 2.84 0.92 0.60
CA PRO A 533 2.39 1.83 1.65
C PRO A 533 3.55 2.68 2.20
N VAL A 534 4.40 3.25 1.33
CA VAL A 534 5.58 4.01 1.73
C VAL A 534 5.26 5.49 1.84
N LEU A 535 5.39 6.02 3.05
CA LEU A 535 5.32 7.44 3.38
C LEU A 535 6.39 7.71 4.44
N ASP A 536 7.60 8.11 4.02
CA ASP A 536 8.70 8.39 4.94
C ASP A 536 8.94 9.91 5.06
N LEU A 537 8.89 10.42 6.29
CA LEU A 537 9.07 11.83 6.62
C LEU A 537 10.48 12.15 7.14
N ALA A 538 11.44 11.25 7.03
CA ALA A 538 12.78 11.45 7.59
C ALA A 538 13.43 12.75 7.09
N TYR A 539 13.24 13.07 5.82
CA TYR A 539 13.78 14.26 5.14
C TYR A 539 12.76 15.35 4.90
N THR A 540 11.48 15.10 5.20
CA THR A 540 10.41 16.02 4.86
C THR A 540 10.54 17.32 5.62
N THR A 541 10.56 18.43 4.89
CA THR A 541 10.62 19.81 5.41
C THR A 541 9.29 20.51 5.20
N LYS A 542 9.09 21.56 5.99
CA LYS A 542 7.99 22.52 5.81
C LYS A 542 8.54 23.95 5.96
N GLU A 543 8.40 24.74 4.91
CA GLU A 543 8.77 26.17 4.86
C GLU A 543 7.57 27.08 5.16
#